data_0d20a287d6e86d30e827f6e9d85645ed
#
_entry.id   0d20a287d6e86d30e827f6e9d85645ed
#
_cell.length_a   1.000
_cell.length_b   1.000
_cell.length_c   1.000
_cell.angle_alpha   90.00
_cell.angle_beta   90.00
_cell.angle_gamma   90.00
#
_symmetry.space_group_name_H-M   'P 1'
#
loop_
_entity.id
_entity.type
_entity.pdbx_description
1 polymer ?
#
loop_
_entity_poly.entity_id
_entity_poly.type
_entity_poly.pdbx_seq_one_letter_code
_entity_poly.pdbx_strand_id
1 'polypeptide(L)'
;QLLTLPNGDVLVVEANGPGTEAVSTPKQLIAGLVKGKSGKGGKGGNRITQLRPSADGSWEKHVFLEGLDSPFGVQLIGNTLYVANTGNIMQYAYQPGETRISDPGKELADLPDTINHHWTKALLASPDGKKLYVGVGSNSNITENGLAVEYRRAAVLEVDTASGASRIFASGLRNP
;
A
#
# COMPACT_ATOMS: atom_id res chain seq x y z
N GLN A 1 0.91 -2.12 6.47
CA GLN A 1 0.29 -3.45 6.63
C GLN A 1 1.36 -4.48 6.94
N LEU A 2 0.97 -5.57 7.62
CA LEU A 2 1.78 -6.76 7.87
C LEU A 2 1.15 -7.96 7.16
N LEU A 3 1.99 -8.90 6.72
CA LEU A 3 1.54 -10.18 6.15
C LEU A 3 2.43 -11.30 6.67
N THR A 4 1.84 -12.33 7.27
CA THR A 4 2.56 -13.56 7.64
C THR A 4 2.52 -14.52 6.45
N LEU A 5 3.69 -14.99 6.04
CA LEU A 5 3.84 -16.00 4.98
C LEU A 5 3.64 -17.41 5.53
N PRO A 6 3.31 -18.40 4.68
CA PRO A 6 3.07 -19.79 5.13
C PRO A 6 4.25 -20.44 5.87
N ASN A 7 5.48 -19.99 5.62
CA ASN A 7 6.69 -20.48 6.28
C ASN A 7 7.00 -19.78 7.62
N GLY A 8 6.14 -18.87 8.09
CA GLY A 8 6.30 -18.12 9.32
C GLY A 8 7.06 -16.78 9.18
N ASP A 9 7.61 -16.47 8.02
CA ASP A 9 8.18 -15.14 7.76
C ASP A 9 7.11 -14.05 7.83
N VAL A 10 7.49 -12.84 8.27
CA VAL A 10 6.60 -11.69 8.34
C VAL A 10 7.07 -10.62 7.37
N LEU A 11 6.20 -10.20 6.46
CA LEU A 11 6.43 -9.05 5.60
C LEU A 11 5.92 -7.77 6.26
N VAL A 12 6.78 -6.77 6.33
CA VAL A 12 6.50 -5.43 6.88
C VAL A 12 6.57 -4.42 5.76
N VAL A 13 5.46 -3.77 5.45
CA VAL A 13 5.43 -2.71 4.44
C VAL A 13 5.90 -1.40 5.06
N GLU A 14 6.97 -0.83 4.51
CA GLU A 14 7.56 0.45 4.92
C GLU A 14 7.33 1.49 3.83
N ALA A 15 6.45 2.46 4.07
CA ALA A 15 6.12 3.51 3.11
C ALA A 15 6.65 4.88 3.55
N ASN A 16 7.14 5.64 2.57
CA ASN A 16 7.11 7.11 2.65
C ASN A 16 5.71 7.53 2.16
N GLY A 17 4.97 8.36 2.82
CA GLY A 17 3.76 8.91 2.20
C GLY A 17 4.11 9.55 0.83
N PRO A 18 3.17 9.60 -0.14
CA PRO A 18 3.37 10.35 -1.36
C PRO A 18 3.77 11.78 -0.99
N GLY A 19 4.64 12.38 -1.79
CA GLY A 19 5.15 13.73 -1.50
C GLY A 19 4.01 14.67 -1.15
N THR A 20 4.18 15.44 -0.09
CA THR A 20 3.20 16.46 0.29
C THR A 20 3.04 17.45 -0.84
N GLU A 21 1.82 17.95 -1.04
CA GLU A 21 1.54 19.11 -1.89
C GLU A 21 2.62 20.19 -1.67
N ALA A 22 3.02 20.86 -2.76
CA ALA A 22 3.99 21.93 -2.68
C ALA A 22 3.61 22.89 -1.54
N VAL A 23 4.56 23.13 -0.63
CA VAL A 23 4.35 23.99 0.53
C VAL A 23 3.96 25.38 0.02
N SER A 24 2.67 25.68 0.01
CA SER A 24 2.11 26.90 -0.56
C SER A 24 1.88 28.00 0.50
N THR A 25 1.99 27.67 1.79
CA THR A 25 1.75 28.62 2.87
C THR A 25 2.83 28.55 3.96
N PRO A 26 3.16 29.70 4.61
CA PRO A 26 4.10 29.74 5.74
C PRO A 26 3.71 28.78 6.88
N LYS A 27 2.42 28.54 7.07
CA LYS A 27 1.89 27.64 8.10
C LYS A 27 2.25 26.16 7.81
N GLN A 28 2.23 25.75 6.53
CA GLN A 28 2.64 24.41 6.10
C GLN A 28 4.16 24.22 6.21
N LEU A 29 4.95 25.28 5.98
CA LEU A 29 6.40 25.27 6.18
C LEU A 29 6.76 24.99 7.64
N ILE A 30 6.12 25.71 8.58
CA ILE A 30 6.33 25.54 10.01
C ILE A 30 5.87 24.14 10.45
N ALA A 31 4.73 23.67 9.97
CA ALA A 31 4.23 22.32 10.26
C ALA A 31 5.18 21.23 9.76
N GLY A 32 5.80 21.41 8.59
CA GLY A 32 6.82 20.54 8.04
C GLY A 32 8.08 20.46 8.90
N LEU A 33 8.56 21.61 9.37
CA LEU A 33 9.71 21.68 10.28
C LEU A 33 9.45 21.02 11.64
N VAL A 34 8.25 21.19 12.20
CA VAL A 34 7.85 20.56 13.47
C VAL A 34 7.70 19.05 13.31
N LYS A 35 7.12 18.58 12.21
CA LYS A 35 7.02 17.13 11.90
C LYS A 35 8.40 16.50 11.72
N GLY A 36 9.32 17.16 11.03
CA GLY A 36 10.69 16.70 10.86
C GLY A 36 11.46 16.54 12.17
N LYS A 37 11.25 17.44 13.14
CA LYS A 37 11.87 17.38 14.47
C LYS A 37 11.23 16.37 15.42
N SER A 38 9.95 16.04 15.23
CA SER A 38 9.22 15.12 16.11
C SER A 38 9.48 13.64 15.85
N GLY A 39 10.33 13.30 14.89
CA GLY A 39 10.62 11.90 14.50
C GLY A 39 9.42 11.15 13.90
N LYS A 40 8.26 11.79 13.78
CA LYS A 40 7.04 11.19 13.23
C LYS A 40 7.01 11.15 11.68
N GLY A 41 8.07 11.58 11.05
CA GLY A 41 8.29 11.54 9.60
C GLY A 41 9.56 10.78 9.25
N GLY A 42 9.84 9.67 9.95
CA GLY A 42 10.91 8.77 9.53
C GLY A 42 10.69 8.41 8.06
N LYS A 43 11.70 8.65 7.21
CA LYS A 43 11.65 8.22 5.82
C LYS A 43 11.51 6.71 5.82
N GLY A 44 10.31 6.19 5.61
CA GLY A 44 10.06 4.79 5.29
C GLY A 44 10.92 4.42 4.07
N GLY A 45 11.15 3.14 3.86
CA GLY A 45 12.03 2.72 2.79
C GLY A 45 11.37 2.64 1.41
N ASN A 46 10.05 2.90 1.28
CA ASN A 46 9.28 2.52 0.09
C ASN A 46 9.61 1.09 -0.37
N ARG A 47 9.57 0.18 0.58
CA ARG A 47 10.00 -1.21 0.43
C ARG A 47 9.16 -2.15 1.29
N ILE A 48 9.34 -3.42 1.06
CA ILE A 48 8.87 -4.49 1.96
C ILE A 48 10.10 -5.11 2.63
N THR A 49 10.09 -5.16 3.94
CA THR A 49 11.09 -5.84 4.76
C THR A 49 10.53 -7.19 5.20
N GLN A 50 11.31 -8.25 5.02
CA GLN A 50 11.02 -9.58 5.54
C GLN A 50 11.72 -9.75 6.89
N LEU A 51 10.98 -10.26 7.85
CA LEU A 51 11.49 -10.74 9.13
C LEU A 51 11.33 -12.26 9.15
N ARG A 52 12.45 -12.98 9.29
CA ARG A 52 12.50 -14.44 9.37
C ARG A 52 12.87 -14.87 10.78
N PRO A 53 12.07 -15.72 11.43
CA PRO A 53 12.42 -16.21 12.75
C PRO A 53 13.57 -17.23 12.65
N SER A 54 14.58 -17.09 13.52
CA SER A 54 15.70 -18.01 13.64
C SER A 54 15.48 -18.99 14.77
N ALA A 55 16.18 -20.13 14.75
CA ALA A 55 16.02 -21.19 15.75
C ALA A 55 16.44 -20.77 17.18
N ASP A 56 17.29 -19.76 17.29
CA ASP A 56 17.75 -19.19 18.57
C ASP A 56 16.79 -18.13 19.16
N GLY A 57 15.64 -17.89 18.51
CA GLY A 57 14.65 -16.88 18.89
C GLY A 57 14.96 -15.47 18.40
N SER A 58 16.04 -15.27 17.66
CA SER A 58 16.32 -14.01 16.97
C SER A 58 15.52 -13.86 15.67
N TRP A 59 15.61 -12.70 15.04
CA TRP A 59 14.97 -12.41 13.77
C TRP A 59 15.99 -11.93 12.75
N GLU A 60 16.07 -12.62 11.62
CA GLU A 60 16.82 -12.14 10.47
C GLU A 60 15.98 -11.10 9.71
N LYS A 61 16.63 -10.06 9.22
CA LYS A 61 15.98 -8.96 8.48
C LYS A 61 16.52 -8.89 7.07
N HIS A 62 15.63 -8.96 6.07
CA HIS A 62 15.97 -8.85 4.66
C HIS A 62 15.18 -7.73 3.99
N VAL A 63 15.80 -7.02 3.04
CA VAL A 63 15.09 -6.14 2.11
C VAL A 63 14.45 -7.03 1.04
N PHE A 64 13.18 -7.33 1.21
CA PHE A 64 12.46 -8.32 0.40
C PHE A 64 12.06 -7.79 -0.98
N LEU A 65 11.56 -6.56 -1.03
CA LEU A 65 11.18 -5.86 -2.26
C LEU A 65 11.39 -4.36 -2.06
N GLU A 66 12.00 -3.70 -3.02
CA GLU A 66 12.33 -2.27 -2.96
C GLU A 66 11.92 -1.51 -4.25
N GLY A 67 12.04 -0.19 -4.24
CA GLY A 67 11.67 0.63 -5.40
C GLY A 67 10.16 0.82 -5.58
N LEU A 68 9.38 0.65 -4.51
CA LEU A 68 7.93 0.79 -4.52
C LEU A 68 7.50 2.28 -4.43
N ASP A 69 6.26 2.58 -4.82
CA ASP A 69 5.69 3.92 -4.70
C ASP A 69 4.68 4.01 -3.56
N SER A 70 5.17 4.41 -2.38
CA SER A 70 4.35 4.57 -1.18
C SER A 70 3.43 3.36 -0.94
N PRO A 71 3.99 2.12 -0.83
CA PRO A 71 3.21 0.91 -0.70
C PRO A 71 2.46 0.88 0.64
N PHE A 72 1.30 0.22 0.69
CA PHE A 72 0.60 0.02 1.95
C PHE A 72 0.04 -1.40 2.07
N GLY A 73 -0.80 -1.83 1.14
CA GLY A 73 -1.42 -3.15 1.13
C GLY A 73 -0.51 -4.22 0.56
N VAL A 74 -0.54 -5.41 1.16
CA VAL A 74 0.18 -6.58 0.66
C VAL A 74 -0.64 -7.84 0.87
N GLN A 75 -0.70 -8.73 -0.15
CA GLN A 75 -1.38 -10.03 -0.08
C GLN A 75 -0.61 -11.06 -0.90
N LEU A 76 -0.61 -12.30 -0.42
CA LEU A 76 -0.09 -13.45 -1.16
C LEU A 76 -1.24 -14.37 -1.57
N ILE A 77 -1.34 -14.66 -2.87
CA ILE A 77 -2.29 -15.65 -3.43
C ILE A 77 -1.48 -16.67 -4.24
N GLY A 78 -1.44 -17.90 -3.77
CA GLY A 78 -0.56 -18.91 -4.36
C GLY A 78 0.89 -18.44 -4.39
N ASN A 79 1.47 -18.35 -5.57
CA ASN A 79 2.84 -17.89 -5.80
C ASN A 79 2.91 -16.46 -6.37
N THR A 80 1.89 -15.65 -6.14
CA THR A 80 1.86 -14.25 -6.58
C THR A 80 1.70 -13.32 -5.37
N LEU A 81 2.67 -12.44 -5.19
CA LEU A 81 2.60 -11.35 -4.21
C LEU A 81 1.98 -10.12 -4.86
N TYR A 82 0.91 -9.63 -4.28
CA TYR A 82 0.24 -8.40 -4.69
C TYR A 82 0.59 -7.27 -3.72
N VAL A 83 0.97 -6.13 -4.27
CA VAL A 83 1.33 -4.93 -3.50
C VAL A 83 0.50 -3.75 -4.01
N ALA A 84 -0.27 -3.15 -3.12
CA ALA A 84 -0.99 -1.92 -3.41
C ALA A 84 -0.10 -0.72 -3.06
N ASN A 85 0.36 -0.05 -4.08
CA ASN A 85 0.98 1.28 -4.03
C ASN A 85 -0.10 2.37 -3.97
N THR A 86 0.30 3.62 -3.93
CA THR A 86 -0.65 4.74 -3.96
C THR A 86 -1.49 4.74 -5.25
N GLY A 87 -0.87 4.51 -6.41
CA GLY A 87 -1.52 4.65 -7.73
C GLY A 87 -1.85 3.34 -8.44
N ASN A 88 -1.40 2.19 -7.95
CA ASN A 88 -1.65 0.93 -8.63
C ASN A 88 -1.57 -0.30 -7.71
N ILE A 89 -1.99 -1.44 -8.23
CA ILE A 89 -1.68 -2.76 -7.67
C ILE A 89 -0.65 -3.40 -8.58
N MET A 90 0.51 -3.75 -8.00
CA MET A 90 1.55 -4.54 -8.66
C MET A 90 1.44 -6.01 -8.25
N GLN A 91 1.83 -6.90 -9.16
CA GLN A 91 1.95 -8.34 -8.92
C GLN A 91 3.38 -8.80 -9.21
N TYR A 92 3.92 -9.63 -8.33
CA TYR A 92 5.26 -10.16 -8.39
C TYR A 92 5.25 -11.68 -8.26
N ALA A 93 6.09 -12.38 -9.03
CA ALA A 93 6.30 -13.80 -8.80
C ALA A 93 6.98 -14.02 -7.45
N TYR A 94 6.45 -14.92 -6.63
CA TYR A 94 6.97 -15.29 -5.32
C TYR A 94 7.36 -16.76 -5.30
N GLN A 95 8.53 -17.04 -4.72
CA GLN A 95 8.96 -18.42 -4.46
C GLN A 95 9.07 -18.65 -2.95
N PRO A 96 8.50 -19.76 -2.43
CA PRO A 96 8.60 -20.08 -1.00
C PRO A 96 10.05 -20.13 -0.53
N GLY A 97 10.33 -19.40 0.55
CA GLY A 97 11.66 -19.38 1.18
C GLY A 97 12.64 -18.35 0.61
N GLU A 98 12.30 -17.64 -0.47
CA GLU A 98 13.17 -16.56 -0.95
C GLU A 98 13.25 -15.40 0.07
N THR A 99 14.36 -14.68 0.06
CA THR A 99 14.61 -13.53 0.93
C THR A 99 14.61 -12.21 0.18
N ARG A 100 14.46 -12.26 -1.14
CA ARG A 100 14.40 -11.10 -2.02
C ARG A 100 13.66 -11.45 -3.31
N ILE A 101 12.77 -10.55 -3.72
CA ILE A 101 12.18 -10.56 -5.06
C ILE A 101 13.01 -9.63 -5.96
N SER A 102 13.50 -10.15 -7.09
CA SER A 102 14.22 -9.39 -8.12
C SER A 102 13.38 -9.17 -9.38
N ASP A 103 12.19 -9.77 -9.43
CA ASP A 103 11.23 -9.56 -10.50
C ASP A 103 10.80 -8.08 -10.53
N PRO A 104 10.83 -7.40 -11.69
CA PRO A 104 10.35 -6.02 -11.81
C PRO A 104 8.85 -5.89 -11.53
N GLY A 105 8.11 -7.00 -11.52
CA GLY A 105 6.68 -7.04 -11.35
C GLY A 105 5.91 -6.57 -12.59
N LYS A 106 4.61 -6.74 -12.51
CA LYS A 106 3.66 -6.29 -13.53
C LYS A 106 2.50 -5.57 -12.86
N GLU A 107 2.07 -4.48 -13.45
CA GLU A 107 0.86 -3.81 -13.01
C GLU A 107 -0.37 -4.68 -13.28
N LEU A 108 -1.21 -4.84 -12.28
CA LEU A 108 -2.49 -5.53 -12.38
C LEU A 108 -3.63 -4.54 -12.64
N ALA A 109 -3.68 -3.45 -11.90
CA ALA A 109 -4.76 -2.46 -11.96
C ALA A 109 -4.30 -1.08 -11.51
N ASP A 110 -4.90 -0.03 -12.09
CA ASP A 110 -4.77 1.36 -11.65
C ASP A 110 -5.63 1.63 -10.41
N LEU A 111 -5.18 2.56 -9.58
CA LEU A 111 -5.90 3.06 -8.42
C LEU A 111 -5.95 4.60 -8.44
N PRO A 112 -6.99 5.24 -7.87
CA PRO A 112 -7.00 6.69 -7.72
C PRO A 112 -5.83 7.17 -6.86
N ASP A 113 -4.95 7.98 -7.44
CA ASP A 113 -3.66 8.38 -6.85
C ASP A 113 -3.53 9.88 -6.55
N THR A 114 -4.53 10.70 -6.90
CA THR A 114 -4.51 12.12 -6.59
C THR A 114 -4.08 12.34 -5.15
N ILE A 115 -3.06 13.15 -4.94
CA ILE A 115 -2.45 13.38 -3.63
C ILE A 115 -3.47 13.98 -2.66
N ASN A 116 -3.66 13.31 -1.51
CA ASN A 116 -4.52 13.75 -0.44
C ASN A 116 -4.07 13.13 0.91
N HIS A 117 -4.82 13.39 1.97
CA HIS A 117 -4.51 12.85 3.30
C HIS A 117 -4.80 11.35 3.45
N HIS A 118 -5.63 10.74 2.57
CA HIS A 118 -6.04 9.34 2.62
C HIS A 118 -5.43 8.54 1.46
N TRP A 119 -4.11 8.52 1.39
CA TRP A 119 -3.35 7.88 0.30
C TRP A 119 -3.19 6.35 0.46
N THR A 120 -3.36 5.83 1.67
CA THR A 120 -3.17 4.40 1.97
C THR A 120 -4.16 3.53 1.23
N LYS A 121 -3.71 2.36 0.77
CA LYS A 121 -4.49 1.37 0.02
C LYS A 121 -4.43 0.03 0.74
N ALA A 122 -5.30 -0.18 1.74
CA ALA A 122 -5.42 -1.49 2.39
C ALA A 122 -5.82 -2.55 1.37
N LEU A 123 -5.28 -3.75 1.47
CA LEU A 123 -5.50 -4.84 0.52
C LEU A 123 -5.93 -6.11 1.24
N LEU A 124 -6.96 -6.78 0.71
CA LEU A 124 -7.46 -8.07 1.18
C LEU A 124 -7.82 -8.97 0.00
N ALA A 125 -7.42 -10.24 0.06
CA ALA A 125 -7.80 -11.23 -0.94
C ALA A 125 -9.14 -11.90 -0.58
N SER A 126 -9.92 -12.26 -1.61
CA SER A 126 -11.05 -13.18 -1.42
C SER A 126 -10.56 -14.58 -1.05
N PRO A 127 -11.38 -15.39 -0.34
CA PRO A 127 -10.98 -16.74 0.07
C PRO A 127 -10.59 -17.67 -1.09
N ASP A 128 -11.18 -17.48 -2.27
CA ASP A 128 -10.90 -18.25 -3.48
C ASP A 128 -9.71 -17.68 -4.30
N GLY A 129 -9.13 -16.56 -3.87
CA GLY A 129 -8.01 -15.89 -4.53
C GLY A 129 -8.34 -15.21 -5.86
N LYS A 130 -9.61 -15.16 -6.26
CA LYS A 130 -10.02 -14.58 -7.55
C LYS A 130 -10.20 -13.07 -7.53
N LYS A 131 -10.29 -12.48 -6.35
CA LYS A 131 -10.55 -11.05 -6.15
C LYS A 131 -9.60 -10.46 -5.12
N LEU A 132 -9.29 -9.19 -5.31
CA LEU A 132 -8.69 -8.31 -4.32
C LEU A 132 -9.67 -7.20 -3.97
N TYR A 133 -9.79 -6.91 -2.69
CA TYR A 133 -10.54 -5.77 -2.17
C TYR A 133 -9.58 -4.70 -1.72
N VAL A 134 -9.74 -3.48 -2.25
CA VAL A 134 -8.82 -2.36 -2.00
C VAL A 134 -9.58 -1.23 -1.33
N GLY A 135 -9.16 -0.85 -0.13
CA GLY A 135 -9.65 0.35 0.52
C GLY A 135 -9.05 1.60 -0.12
N VAL A 136 -9.90 2.50 -0.61
CA VAL A 136 -9.48 3.78 -1.20
C VAL A 136 -10.14 4.92 -0.42
N GLY A 137 -9.33 5.68 0.30
CA GLY A 137 -9.80 6.80 1.10
C GLY A 137 -10.36 7.95 0.25
N SER A 138 -11.17 8.80 0.89
CA SER A 138 -11.75 10.01 0.27
C SER A 138 -10.67 10.97 -0.20
N ASN A 139 -10.97 11.79 -1.20
CA ASN A 139 -10.08 12.85 -1.66
C ASN A 139 -9.92 13.94 -0.59
N SER A 140 -10.95 14.17 0.20
CA SER A 140 -11.02 15.26 1.17
C SER A 140 -11.63 14.80 2.51
N ASN A 141 -11.57 15.66 3.54
CA ASN A 141 -12.10 15.32 4.86
C ASN A 141 -13.61 15.50 4.96
N ILE A 142 -14.16 16.52 4.32
CA ILE A 142 -15.56 16.95 4.40
C ILE A 142 -16.12 17.32 3.02
N THR A 143 -15.60 16.71 1.96
CA THR A 143 -16.03 16.96 0.56
C THR A 143 -15.75 18.39 0.08
N GLU A 144 -14.75 19.03 0.67
CA GLU A 144 -14.35 20.42 0.36
C GLU A 144 -13.94 20.60 -1.13
N ASN A 145 -13.56 19.53 -1.82
CA ASN A 145 -13.21 19.53 -3.25
C ASN A 145 -14.36 19.11 -4.17
N GLY A 146 -15.57 18.91 -3.62
CA GLY A 146 -16.75 18.49 -4.34
C GLY A 146 -16.83 16.97 -4.55
N LEU A 147 -18.02 16.50 -4.92
CA LEU A 147 -18.29 15.06 -5.07
C LEU A 147 -17.67 14.44 -6.34
N ALA A 148 -17.41 15.22 -7.37
CA ALA A 148 -16.87 14.69 -8.63
C ALA A 148 -15.49 14.06 -8.46
N VAL A 149 -14.65 14.61 -7.57
CA VAL A 149 -13.30 14.12 -7.28
C VAL A 149 -13.30 12.88 -6.39
N GLU A 150 -14.44 12.50 -5.84
CA GLU A 150 -14.62 11.29 -5.01
C GLU A 150 -14.95 10.04 -5.87
N TYR A 151 -14.99 10.15 -7.20
CA TYR A 151 -15.21 8.98 -8.05
C TYR A 151 -14.14 7.90 -7.81
N ARG A 152 -14.56 6.66 -7.54
CA ARG A 152 -13.73 5.52 -7.10
C ARG A 152 -12.96 5.76 -5.79
N ARG A 153 -13.33 6.79 -5.01
CA ARG A 153 -12.77 7.10 -3.70
C ARG A 153 -13.84 6.97 -2.62
N ALA A 154 -13.46 7.10 -1.36
CA ALA A 154 -14.33 6.86 -0.21
C ALA A 154 -15.04 5.50 -0.37
N ALA A 155 -14.30 4.48 -0.82
CA ALA A 155 -14.85 3.23 -1.36
C ALA A 155 -13.93 2.04 -1.09
N VAL A 156 -14.50 0.85 -1.19
CA VAL A 156 -13.77 -0.39 -1.43
C VAL A 156 -13.93 -0.74 -2.91
N LEU A 157 -12.82 -0.94 -3.60
CA LEU A 157 -12.81 -1.47 -4.96
C LEU A 157 -12.61 -2.99 -4.92
N GLU A 158 -13.34 -3.70 -5.79
CA GLU A 158 -13.10 -5.11 -6.09
C GLU A 158 -12.33 -5.21 -7.40
N VAL A 159 -11.21 -5.92 -7.40
CA VAL A 159 -10.33 -6.11 -8.54
C VAL A 159 -10.22 -7.58 -8.86
N ASP A 160 -10.43 -7.95 -10.10
CA ASP A 160 -10.26 -9.33 -10.59
C ASP A 160 -8.77 -9.66 -10.75
N THR A 161 -8.30 -10.74 -10.13
CA THR A 161 -6.87 -11.09 -10.09
C THR A 161 -6.32 -11.57 -11.44
N ALA A 162 -7.16 -12.02 -12.35
CA ALA A 162 -6.74 -12.50 -13.67
C ALA A 162 -6.68 -11.38 -14.71
N SER A 163 -7.64 -10.47 -14.69
CA SER A 163 -7.81 -9.43 -15.71
C SER A 163 -7.42 -8.02 -15.26
N GLY A 164 -7.35 -7.77 -13.95
CA GLY A 164 -7.19 -6.42 -13.39
C GLY A 164 -8.46 -5.56 -13.47
N ALA A 165 -9.55 -6.10 -14.03
CA ALA A 165 -10.80 -5.35 -14.11
C ALA A 165 -11.32 -4.98 -12.71
N SER A 166 -11.69 -3.72 -12.51
CA SER A 166 -12.10 -3.21 -11.21
C SER A 166 -13.49 -2.59 -11.24
N ARG A 167 -14.21 -2.71 -10.12
CA ARG A 167 -15.51 -2.05 -9.89
C ARG A 167 -15.59 -1.53 -8.46
N ILE A 168 -16.47 -0.60 -8.21
CA ILE A 168 -16.82 -0.19 -6.85
C ILE A 168 -17.63 -1.32 -6.21
N PHE A 169 -17.11 -1.88 -5.13
CA PHE A 169 -17.79 -2.90 -4.31
C PHE A 169 -18.66 -2.25 -3.23
N ALA A 170 -18.13 -1.25 -2.54
CA ALA A 170 -18.84 -0.46 -1.53
C ALA A 170 -18.39 1.00 -1.62
N SER A 171 -19.29 1.93 -1.32
CA SER A 171 -19.03 3.38 -1.34
C SER A 171 -19.64 4.07 -0.12
N GLY A 172 -19.37 5.37 0.02
CA GLY A 172 -19.86 6.16 1.17
C GLY A 172 -19.01 5.98 2.43
N LEU A 173 -17.79 5.48 2.26
CA LEU A 173 -16.79 5.34 3.33
C LEU A 173 -15.89 6.58 3.36
N ARG A 174 -15.16 6.80 4.47
CA ARG A 174 -14.18 7.88 4.53
C ARG A 174 -12.78 7.38 4.22
N ASN A 175 -12.31 6.43 4.99
CA ASN A 175 -10.97 5.84 4.87
C ASN A 175 -11.03 4.36 5.28
N PRO A 176 -11.50 3.49 4.39
CA PRO A 176 -11.68 2.07 4.66
C PRO A 176 -10.37 1.31 4.82
#